data_997cb8869f9a55ff199c8598b195f024
#
_entry.id   997cb8869f9a55ff199c8598b195f024
#
_cell.length_a   1.000
_cell.length_b   1.000
_cell.length_c   1.000
_cell.angle_alpha   90.00
_cell.angle_beta   90.00
_cell.angle_gamma   90.00
#
_symmetry.space_group_name_H-M   'P 1'
#
loop_
_entity.id
_entity.type
_entity.pdbx_description
1 polymer ?
#
loop_
_entity_poly.entity_id
_entity_poly.type
_entity_poly.pdbx_seq_one_letter_code
_entity_poly.pdbx_strand_id
1 'polypeptide(L)'
;MDFEGKTVLITGAGSGIGKSAANRFANGGANLVLADINKESLEATCEEIRAKERDVISVKLDVGNLNEIDLMVEKAVSEFSGIDILFNNAGLTRHIDFLDIEEEHWDQIHRVNSKGAFFCMQKTAQSMVNRGQGGRIVNTASIAGRGYRRTSNAAYAASKGAVIAMTYIASSVLAPHNINVNAVCPGIVQTNMLSNILSGRSDESGSSSDELKNAMIDEIPIGRANDADDVSALAVFLAGPGSRNITGQAFNVDGGMIMS
;
A
#
# COMPACT_ATOMS: atom_id res chain seq x y z
N MET A 1 4.52 -16.30 -10.31
CA MET A 1 4.08 -15.37 -11.38
C MET A 1 5.32 -14.84 -12.03
N ASP A 2 5.26 -14.62 -13.32
CA ASP A 2 6.39 -14.14 -14.11
C ASP A 2 6.24 -12.63 -14.35
N PHE A 3 7.23 -11.85 -13.90
CA PHE A 3 7.33 -10.41 -14.09
C PHE A 3 8.66 -10.04 -14.78
N GLU A 4 9.29 -11.00 -15.46
CA GLU A 4 10.56 -10.77 -16.15
C GLU A 4 10.45 -9.58 -17.12
N GLY A 5 11.39 -8.64 -17.00
CA GLY A 5 11.40 -7.40 -17.77
C GLY A 5 10.32 -6.37 -17.41
N LYS A 6 9.51 -6.60 -16.36
CA LYS A 6 8.52 -5.62 -15.88
C LYS A 6 9.12 -4.69 -14.84
N THR A 7 8.80 -3.43 -14.93
CA THR A 7 9.18 -2.42 -13.92
C THR A 7 8.05 -2.21 -12.93
N VAL A 8 8.34 -2.47 -11.66
CA VAL A 8 7.39 -2.33 -10.54
C VAL A 8 7.84 -1.19 -9.63
N LEU A 9 6.98 -0.21 -9.46
CA LEU A 9 7.16 0.89 -8.50
C LEU A 9 6.36 0.60 -7.24
N ILE A 10 7.01 0.67 -6.07
CA ILE A 10 6.39 0.38 -4.77
C ILE A 10 6.65 1.55 -3.83
N THR A 11 5.59 2.14 -3.28
CA THR A 11 5.70 3.14 -2.22
C THR A 11 5.54 2.51 -0.83
N GLY A 12 6.25 3.01 0.18
CA GLY A 12 6.28 2.39 1.51
C GLY A 12 7.01 1.04 1.50
N ALA A 13 8.10 0.95 0.73
CA ALA A 13 8.82 -0.31 0.46
C ALA A 13 9.85 -0.69 1.53
N GLY A 14 10.12 0.17 2.51
CA GLY A 14 11.13 -0.07 3.54
C GLY A 14 10.72 -1.10 4.60
N SER A 15 9.43 -1.42 4.73
CA SER A 15 8.95 -2.35 5.76
C SER A 15 7.61 -3.00 5.41
N GLY A 16 7.16 -3.94 6.25
CA GLY A 16 5.82 -4.51 6.23
C GLY A 16 5.38 -5.02 4.86
N ILE A 17 4.17 -4.64 4.45
CA ILE A 17 3.53 -5.10 3.21
C ILE A 17 4.33 -4.69 1.97
N GLY A 18 4.88 -3.46 1.94
CA GLY A 18 5.66 -2.96 0.81
C GLY A 18 6.95 -3.75 0.61
N LYS A 19 7.69 -4.03 1.70
CA LYS A 19 8.89 -4.87 1.68
C LYS A 19 8.57 -6.31 1.24
N SER A 20 7.49 -6.90 1.77
CA SER A 20 7.05 -8.23 1.37
C SER A 20 6.70 -8.28 -0.13
N ALA A 21 5.98 -7.27 -0.64
CA ALA A 21 5.65 -7.16 -2.06
C ALA A 21 6.91 -7.02 -2.93
N ALA A 22 7.89 -6.19 -2.52
CA ALA A 22 9.16 -6.04 -3.21
C ALA A 22 9.88 -7.40 -3.37
N ASN A 23 9.94 -8.19 -2.30
CA ASN A 23 10.51 -9.52 -2.33
C ASN A 23 9.76 -10.48 -3.27
N ARG A 24 8.43 -10.45 -3.30
CA ARG A 24 7.63 -11.28 -4.20
C ARG A 24 7.79 -10.90 -5.67
N PHE A 25 7.80 -9.61 -5.99
CA PHE A 25 8.04 -9.12 -7.36
C PHE A 25 9.46 -9.44 -7.83
N ALA A 26 10.47 -9.28 -6.98
CA ALA A 26 11.84 -9.67 -7.27
C ALA A 26 11.97 -11.17 -7.58
N ASN A 27 11.33 -12.03 -6.78
CA ASN A 27 11.31 -13.46 -7.02
C ASN A 27 10.60 -13.83 -8.34
N GLY A 28 9.74 -12.95 -8.84
CA GLY A 28 9.07 -13.06 -10.14
C GLY A 28 9.86 -12.47 -11.31
N GLY A 29 11.05 -11.92 -11.10
CA GLY A 29 11.90 -11.39 -12.17
C GLY A 29 11.74 -9.90 -12.48
N ALA A 30 11.01 -9.15 -11.65
CA ALA A 30 10.78 -7.72 -11.91
C ALA A 30 12.01 -6.85 -11.62
N ASN A 31 12.13 -5.75 -12.38
CA ASN A 31 12.94 -4.59 -12.03
C ASN A 31 12.16 -3.72 -11.03
N LEU A 32 12.82 -3.18 -10.02
CA LEU A 32 12.14 -2.52 -8.91
C LEU A 32 12.55 -1.07 -8.73
N VAL A 33 11.55 -0.22 -8.53
CA VAL A 33 11.70 1.15 -8.01
C VAL A 33 11.07 1.16 -6.63
N LEU A 34 11.90 1.19 -5.60
CA LEU A 34 11.45 1.16 -4.21
C LEU A 34 11.51 2.56 -3.62
N ALA A 35 10.40 3.02 -3.05
CA ALA A 35 10.28 4.34 -2.46
C ALA A 35 9.80 4.27 -1.01
N ASP A 36 10.45 5.02 -0.13
CA ASP A 36 10.08 5.13 1.29
C ASP A 36 10.60 6.46 1.88
N ILE A 37 9.95 6.94 2.92
CA ILE A 37 10.42 8.12 3.67
C ILE A 37 11.64 7.78 4.54
N ASN A 38 11.72 6.55 5.03
CA ASN A 38 12.85 6.05 5.82
C ASN A 38 13.94 5.46 4.91
N LYS A 39 15.00 6.24 4.73
CA LYS A 39 16.11 5.87 3.85
C LYS A 39 16.84 4.60 4.29
N GLU A 40 17.01 4.40 5.60
CA GLU A 40 17.77 3.26 6.14
C GLU A 40 17.06 1.93 5.88
N SER A 41 15.77 1.84 6.25
CA SER A 41 14.97 0.64 6.00
C SER A 41 14.77 0.38 4.50
N LEU A 42 14.69 1.44 3.69
CA LEU A 42 14.61 1.33 2.24
C LEU A 42 15.86 0.70 1.65
N GLU A 43 17.06 1.18 2.03
CA GLU A 43 18.32 0.62 1.54
C GLU A 43 18.51 -0.83 1.99
N ALA A 44 18.15 -1.17 3.22
CA ALA A 44 18.18 -2.56 3.69
C ALA A 44 17.29 -3.47 2.81
N THR A 45 16.10 -3.00 2.40
CA THR A 45 15.25 -3.74 1.45
C THR A 45 15.92 -3.85 0.07
N CYS A 46 16.53 -2.77 -0.43
CA CYS A 46 17.23 -2.81 -1.71
C CYS A 46 18.42 -3.77 -1.71
N GLU A 47 19.17 -3.85 -0.62
CA GLU A 47 20.27 -4.81 -0.47
C GLU A 47 19.78 -6.27 -0.55
N GLU A 48 18.65 -6.58 0.10
CA GLU A 48 18.03 -7.90 0.02
C GLU A 48 17.61 -8.25 -1.44
N ILE A 49 17.17 -7.26 -2.20
CA ILE A 49 16.78 -7.45 -3.60
C ILE A 49 18.00 -7.62 -4.50
N ARG A 50 19.05 -6.80 -4.31
CA ARG A 50 20.32 -6.94 -5.05
C ARG A 50 20.98 -8.30 -4.82
N ALA A 51 20.88 -8.85 -3.62
CA ALA A 51 21.37 -10.19 -3.30
C ALA A 51 20.67 -11.30 -4.08
N LYS A 52 19.51 -11.02 -4.70
CA LYS A 52 18.78 -11.92 -5.61
C LYS A 52 19.10 -11.66 -7.08
N GLU A 53 20.15 -10.88 -7.36
CA GLU A 53 20.58 -10.50 -8.71
C GLU A 53 19.47 -9.80 -9.50
N ARG A 54 18.70 -8.89 -8.85
CA ARG A 54 17.64 -8.11 -9.46
C ARG A 54 17.97 -6.63 -9.50
N ASP A 55 17.60 -5.99 -10.60
CA ASP A 55 17.77 -4.55 -10.74
C ASP A 55 16.80 -3.80 -9.83
N VAL A 56 17.38 -2.95 -8.98
CA VAL A 56 16.61 -2.15 -8.04
C VAL A 56 17.24 -0.78 -7.82
N ILE A 57 16.39 0.24 -7.85
CA ILE A 57 16.77 1.59 -7.41
C ILE A 57 15.95 2.00 -6.19
N SER A 58 16.59 2.77 -5.31
CA SER A 58 15.94 3.39 -4.15
C SER A 58 15.61 4.86 -4.42
N VAL A 59 14.44 5.30 -3.93
CA VAL A 59 14.02 6.69 -3.97
C VAL A 59 13.54 7.09 -2.57
N LYS A 60 14.29 7.94 -1.88
CA LYS A 60 13.77 8.55 -0.66
C LYS A 60 12.60 9.45 -1.04
N LEU A 61 11.42 9.23 -0.48
CA LEU A 61 10.17 9.88 -0.87
C LEU A 61 9.26 10.14 0.33
N ASP A 62 8.86 11.39 0.54
CA ASP A 62 7.62 11.71 1.26
C ASP A 62 6.48 11.81 0.22
N VAL A 63 5.56 10.84 0.20
CA VAL A 63 4.40 10.85 -0.70
C VAL A 63 3.45 12.05 -0.45
N GLY A 64 3.59 12.74 0.66
CA GLY A 64 2.91 14.01 0.92
C GLY A 64 3.52 15.22 0.19
N ASN A 65 4.68 15.06 -0.46
CA ASN A 65 5.36 16.07 -1.25
C ASN A 65 5.23 15.78 -2.76
N LEU A 66 4.43 16.59 -3.46
CA LEU A 66 4.12 16.35 -4.87
C LEU A 66 5.34 16.45 -5.78
N ASN A 67 6.30 17.33 -5.48
CA ASN A 67 7.53 17.45 -6.27
C ASN A 67 8.39 16.19 -6.17
N GLU A 68 8.42 15.55 -5.00
CA GLU A 68 9.15 14.29 -4.81
C GLU A 68 8.48 13.13 -5.56
N ILE A 69 7.13 13.15 -5.70
CA ILE A 69 6.40 12.18 -6.51
C ILE A 69 6.78 12.31 -7.99
N ASP A 70 6.84 13.53 -8.53
CA ASP A 70 7.25 13.78 -9.90
C ASP A 70 8.68 13.25 -10.15
N LEU A 71 9.64 13.58 -9.29
CA LEU A 71 11.01 13.10 -9.36
C LEU A 71 11.12 11.56 -9.26
N MET A 72 10.28 10.92 -8.45
CA MET A 72 10.23 9.46 -8.36
C MET A 72 9.82 8.83 -9.68
N VAL A 73 8.77 9.35 -10.32
CA VAL A 73 8.28 8.83 -11.61
C VAL A 73 9.31 9.09 -12.72
N GLU A 74 9.89 10.29 -12.77
CA GLU A 74 10.95 10.63 -13.71
C GLU A 74 12.16 9.70 -13.59
N LYS A 75 12.61 9.42 -12.37
CA LYS A 75 13.72 8.52 -12.10
C LYS A 75 13.40 7.08 -12.52
N ALA A 76 12.18 6.59 -12.26
CA ALA A 76 11.75 5.28 -12.70
C ALA A 76 11.75 5.14 -14.24
N VAL A 77 11.24 6.16 -14.94
CA VAL A 77 11.22 6.20 -16.41
C VAL A 77 12.62 6.28 -16.99
N SER A 78 13.49 7.09 -16.41
CA SER A 78 14.88 7.24 -16.87
C SER A 78 15.68 5.95 -16.72
N GLU A 79 15.49 5.21 -15.62
CA GLU A 79 16.26 3.99 -15.36
C GLU A 79 15.74 2.78 -16.14
N PHE A 80 14.42 2.60 -16.19
CA PHE A 80 13.81 1.38 -16.72
C PHE A 80 12.94 1.61 -17.95
N SER A 81 12.99 2.79 -18.57
CA SER A 81 12.20 3.15 -19.77
C SER A 81 10.68 3.12 -19.55
N GLY A 82 10.20 3.06 -18.32
CA GLY A 82 8.78 3.14 -17.96
C GLY A 82 8.39 2.33 -16.74
N ILE A 83 7.13 2.43 -16.37
CA ILE A 83 6.54 1.74 -15.22
C ILE A 83 5.40 0.86 -15.74
N ASP A 84 5.44 -0.45 -15.44
CA ASP A 84 4.38 -1.40 -15.79
C ASP A 84 3.38 -1.58 -14.65
N ILE A 85 3.86 -1.51 -13.40
CA ILE A 85 3.07 -1.80 -12.22
C ILE A 85 3.35 -0.74 -11.16
N LEU A 86 2.29 -0.20 -10.55
CA LEU A 86 2.36 0.58 -9.32
C LEU A 86 1.71 -0.22 -8.17
N PHE A 87 2.49 -0.50 -7.13
CA PHE A 87 1.94 -0.87 -5.84
C PHE A 87 1.98 0.34 -4.91
N ASN A 88 0.86 1.03 -4.82
CA ASN A 88 0.67 2.28 -4.10
C ASN A 88 0.32 1.99 -2.63
N ASN A 89 1.34 1.74 -1.81
CA ASN A 89 1.19 1.14 -0.50
C ASN A 89 1.53 2.09 0.66
N ALA A 90 2.29 3.16 0.45
CA ALA A 90 2.64 4.08 1.51
C ALA A 90 1.42 4.58 2.30
N GLY A 91 1.55 4.61 3.61
CA GLY A 91 0.49 5.07 4.49
C GLY A 91 0.93 5.13 5.94
N LEU A 92 0.23 5.90 6.73
CA LEU A 92 0.45 6.04 8.16
C LEU A 92 -0.87 6.04 8.93
N THR A 93 -0.77 5.65 10.19
CA THR A 93 -1.82 5.84 11.19
C THR A 93 -1.22 5.81 12.59
N ARG A 94 -2.00 6.22 13.57
CA ARG A 94 -1.74 6.08 15.00
C ARG A 94 -3.08 5.91 15.72
N HIS A 95 -3.06 5.49 16.97
CA HIS A 95 -4.27 5.50 17.78
C HIS A 95 -4.60 6.93 18.19
N ILE A 96 -5.86 7.34 17.99
CA ILE A 96 -6.40 8.64 18.45
C ILE A 96 -7.89 8.42 18.65
N ASP A 97 -8.40 8.76 19.83
CA ASP A 97 -9.82 8.70 20.10
C ASP A 97 -10.60 9.71 19.26
N PHE A 98 -11.85 9.38 18.97
CA PHE A 98 -12.68 10.16 18.04
C PHE A 98 -12.81 11.64 18.43
N LEU A 99 -12.95 11.91 19.73
CA LEU A 99 -13.12 13.29 20.24
C LEU A 99 -11.80 14.06 20.35
N ASP A 100 -10.65 13.38 20.26
CA ASP A 100 -9.31 13.96 20.40
C ASP A 100 -8.61 14.16 19.05
N ILE A 101 -9.32 13.92 17.95
CA ILE A 101 -8.78 14.20 16.60
C ILE A 101 -8.75 15.70 16.37
N GLU A 102 -7.53 16.26 16.32
CA GLU A 102 -7.28 17.63 15.94
C GLU A 102 -7.10 17.78 14.42
N GLU A 103 -7.20 19.01 13.90
CA GLU A 103 -7.02 19.33 12.48
C GLU A 103 -5.65 18.87 11.96
N GLU A 104 -4.58 19.06 12.75
CA GLU A 104 -3.23 18.61 12.39
C GLU A 104 -3.16 17.09 12.19
N HIS A 105 -3.82 16.32 13.05
CA HIS A 105 -3.90 14.86 12.93
C HIS A 105 -4.61 14.46 11.64
N TRP A 106 -5.72 15.10 11.35
CA TRP A 106 -6.50 14.89 10.13
C TRP A 106 -5.66 15.20 8.89
N ASP A 107 -5.05 16.37 8.85
CA ASP A 107 -4.28 16.83 7.70
C ASP A 107 -3.06 15.95 7.43
N GLN A 108 -2.32 15.57 8.47
CA GLN A 108 -1.17 14.69 8.34
C GLN A 108 -1.57 13.32 7.74
N ILE A 109 -2.66 12.71 8.24
CA ILE A 109 -3.16 11.43 7.77
C ILE A 109 -3.63 11.55 6.32
N HIS A 110 -4.42 12.55 5.99
CA HIS A 110 -4.96 12.76 4.64
C HIS A 110 -3.88 13.18 3.64
N ARG A 111 -2.90 13.97 4.05
CA ARG A 111 -1.76 14.35 3.22
C ARG A 111 -1.03 13.13 2.66
N VAL A 112 -0.83 12.11 3.48
CA VAL A 112 -0.13 10.87 3.08
C VAL A 112 -1.10 9.88 2.45
N ASN A 113 -2.15 9.47 3.18
CA ASN A 113 -2.94 8.30 2.83
C ASN A 113 -3.91 8.52 1.66
N SER A 114 -4.42 9.74 1.46
CA SER A 114 -5.36 10.04 0.38
C SER A 114 -4.75 10.95 -0.68
N LYS A 115 -4.24 12.14 -0.33
CA LYS A 115 -3.63 13.05 -1.30
C LYS A 115 -2.38 12.44 -1.93
N GLY A 116 -1.45 11.93 -1.12
CA GLY A 116 -0.23 11.28 -1.60
C GLY A 116 -0.53 10.07 -2.48
N ALA A 117 -1.42 9.19 -2.03
CA ALA A 117 -1.84 8.03 -2.80
C ALA A 117 -2.48 8.41 -4.15
N PHE A 118 -3.32 9.46 -4.18
CA PHE A 118 -3.92 9.95 -5.41
C PHE A 118 -2.86 10.43 -6.41
N PHE A 119 -1.92 11.28 -5.98
CA PHE A 119 -0.93 11.83 -6.89
C PHE A 119 0.13 10.81 -7.32
N CYS A 120 0.51 9.86 -6.47
CA CYS A 120 1.33 8.73 -6.90
C CYS A 120 0.63 7.93 -8.01
N MET A 121 -0.66 7.63 -7.83
CA MET A 121 -1.46 6.93 -8.83
C MET A 121 -1.59 7.77 -10.12
N GLN A 122 -1.93 9.05 -10.03
CA GLN A 122 -2.14 9.93 -11.19
C GLN A 122 -0.87 10.08 -12.03
N LYS A 123 0.27 10.41 -11.41
CA LYS A 123 1.54 10.62 -12.11
C LYS A 123 2.05 9.35 -12.76
N THR A 124 1.94 8.22 -12.05
CA THR A 124 2.29 6.92 -12.64
C THR A 124 1.37 6.55 -13.79
N ALA A 125 0.05 6.73 -13.63
CA ALA A 125 -0.93 6.48 -14.69
C ALA A 125 -0.66 7.35 -15.93
N GLN A 126 -0.31 8.63 -15.75
CA GLN A 126 0.07 9.53 -16.83
C GLN A 126 1.28 9.02 -17.62
N SER A 127 2.30 8.51 -16.92
CA SER A 127 3.46 7.84 -17.54
C SER A 127 3.05 6.57 -18.32
N MET A 128 2.17 5.74 -17.74
CA MET A 128 1.66 4.54 -18.41
C MET A 128 0.86 4.87 -19.69
N VAL A 129 -0.03 5.88 -19.62
CA VAL A 129 -0.83 6.35 -20.75
C VAL A 129 0.08 6.88 -21.88
N ASN A 130 1.06 7.72 -21.55
CA ASN A 130 2.01 8.27 -22.53
C ASN A 130 2.83 7.18 -23.23
N ARG A 131 3.17 6.10 -22.50
CA ARG A 131 3.88 4.95 -23.08
C ARG A 131 2.99 4.08 -23.96
N GLY A 132 1.68 4.03 -23.73
CA GLY A 132 0.70 3.30 -24.54
C GLY A 132 0.76 1.77 -24.44
N GLN A 133 1.41 1.21 -23.42
CA GLN A 133 1.58 -0.25 -23.23
C GLN A 133 0.67 -0.84 -22.16
N GLY A 134 -0.27 -0.03 -21.63
CA GLY A 134 -1.11 -0.42 -20.53
C GLY A 134 -0.36 -0.43 -19.19
N GLY A 135 -0.95 -1.01 -18.17
CA GLY A 135 -0.36 -1.08 -16.84
C GLY A 135 -1.26 -1.73 -15.79
N ARG A 136 -0.74 -1.85 -14.57
CA ARG A 136 -1.47 -2.32 -13.39
C ARG A 136 -1.22 -1.40 -12.22
N ILE A 137 -2.28 -1.03 -11.53
CA ILE A 137 -2.20 -0.22 -10.31
C ILE A 137 -2.93 -0.97 -9.19
N VAL A 138 -2.24 -1.18 -8.09
CA VAL A 138 -2.81 -1.78 -6.89
C VAL A 138 -2.63 -0.80 -5.73
N ASN A 139 -3.74 -0.34 -5.16
CA ASN A 139 -3.74 0.57 -4.01
C ASN A 139 -3.91 -0.20 -2.70
N THR A 140 -3.22 0.19 -1.65
CA THR A 140 -3.44 -0.32 -0.29
C THR A 140 -4.47 0.55 0.43
N ALA A 141 -5.73 0.09 0.43
CA ALA A 141 -6.80 0.64 1.25
C ALA A 141 -6.79 0.04 2.67
N SER A 142 -7.92 -0.30 3.24
CA SER A 142 -8.09 -1.00 4.51
C SER A 142 -9.57 -1.37 4.70
N ILE A 143 -9.88 -2.38 5.52
CA ILE A 143 -11.23 -2.61 6.02
C ILE A 143 -11.75 -1.42 6.83
N ALA A 144 -10.87 -0.60 7.42
CA ALA A 144 -11.23 0.66 8.06
C ALA A 144 -11.99 1.60 7.12
N GLY A 145 -11.59 1.67 5.84
CA GLY A 145 -12.26 2.45 4.81
C GLY A 145 -13.65 1.95 4.45
N ARG A 146 -14.05 0.77 4.92
CA ARG A 146 -15.40 0.19 4.82
C ARG A 146 -16.24 0.38 6.08
N GLY A 147 -15.76 1.16 7.06
CA GLY A 147 -16.46 1.44 8.30
C GLY A 147 -16.25 0.41 9.40
N TYR A 148 -15.14 -0.36 9.38
CA TYR A 148 -14.79 -1.24 10.49
C TYR A 148 -14.60 -0.43 11.78
N ARG A 149 -15.43 -0.73 12.82
CA ARG A 149 -15.59 0.11 14.02
C ARG A 149 -14.38 0.16 14.94
N ARG A 150 -13.51 -0.87 14.93
CA ARG A 150 -12.33 -0.95 15.78
C ARG A 150 -11.05 -0.51 15.04
N THR A 151 -11.18 0.46 14.15
CA THR A 151 -10.05 1.10 13.47
C THR A 151 -9.18 1.91 14.44
N SER A 152 -8.03 2.36 13.96
CA SER A 152 -7.10 3.18 14.75
C SER A 152 -7.64 4.58 15.07
N ASN A 153 -8.33 5.20 14.12
CA ASN A 153 -9.02 6.49 14.27
C ASN A 153 -9.93 6.77 13.06
N ALA A 154 -10.81 7.79 13.19
CA ALA A 154 -11.77 8.15 12.15
C ALA A 154 -11.11 8.82 10.93
N ALA A 155 -10.06 9.63 11.12
CA ALA A 155 -9.33 10.27 10.01
C ALA A 155 -8.66 9.22 9.12
N TYR A 156 -8.06 8.18 9.72
CA TYR A 156 -7.52 7.03 8.98
C TYR A 156 -8.61 6.30 8.18
N ALA A 157 -9.74 6.00 8.82
CA ALA A 157 -10.87 5.34 8.16
C ALA A 157 -11.35 6.16 6.95
N ALA A 158 -11.56 7.47 7.12
CA ALA A 158 -11.93 8.38 6.04
C ALA A 158 -10.90 8.40 4.90
N SER A 159 -9.60 8.46 5.24
CA SER A 159 -8.53 8.45 4.25
C SER A 159 -8.49 7.15 3.42
N LYS A 160 -8.75 6.01 4.05
CA LYS A 160 -8.79 4.69 3.36
C LYS A 160 -10.09 4.48 2.58
N GLY A 161 -11.21 5.08 3.02
CA GLY A 161 -12.43 5.19 2.22
C GLY A 161 -12.22 6.00 0.95
N ALA A 162 -11.46 7.10 1.01
CA ALA A 162 -11.07 7.87 -0.16
C ALA A 162 -10.24 7.02 -1.16
N VAL A 163 -9.32 6.17 -0.68
CA VAL A 163 -8.55 5.27 -1.55
C VAL A 163 -9.45 4.26 -2.28
N ILE A 164 -10.47 3.73 -1.62
CA ILE A 164 -11.46 2.84 -2.25
C ILE A 164 -12.22 3.59 -3.35
N ALA A 165 -12.75 4.78 -3.05
CA ALA A 165 -13.53 5.58 -4.00
C ALA A 165 -12.68 6.00 -5.22
N MET A 166 -11.44 6.48 -5.00
CA MET A 166 -10.56 6.86 -6.11
C MET A 166 -10.14 5.65 -6.96
N THR A 167 -10.02 4.46 -6.38
CA THR A 167 -9.77 3.22 -7.12
C THR A 167 -10.89 2.93 -8.11
N TYR A 168 -12.15 3.05 -7.70
CA TYR A 168 -13.30 2.82 -8.57
C TYR A 168 -13.34 3.83 -9.73
N ILE A 169 -13.16 5.12 -9.45
CA ILE A 169 -13.16 6.15 -10.49
C ILE A 169 -11.97 5.97 -11.44
N ALA A 170 -10.76 5.78 -10.92
CA ALA A 170 -9.56 5.61 -11.73
C ALA A 170 -9.66 4.38 -12.65
N SER A 171 -10.25 3.28 -12.18
CA SER A 171 -10.43 2.07 -13.00
C SER A 171 -11.28 2.34 -14.25
N SER A 172 -12.36 3.12 -14.13
CA SER A 172 -13.20 3.49 -15.25
C SER A 172 -12.50 4.41 -16.25
N VAL A 173 -11.77 5.41 -15.73
CA VAL A 173 -11.05 6.41 -16.55
C VAL A 173 -9.89 5.78 -17.29
N LEU A 174 -9.17 4.84 -16.67
CA LEU A 174 -7.93 4.26 -17.18
C LEU A 174 -8.14 2.97 -18.00
N ALA A 175 -9.31 2.36 -17.93
CA ALA A 175 -9.63 1.15 -18.70
C ALA A 175 -9.42 1.28 -20.22
N PRO A 176 -9.81 2.40 -20.89
CA PRO A 176 -9.52 2.60 -22.32
C PRO A 176 -8.03 2.56 -22.68
N HIS A 177 -7.15 2.78 -21.71
CA HIS A 177 -5.70 2.72 -21.86
C HIS A 177 -5.12 1.35 -21.48
N ASN A 178 -5.94 0.33 -21.28
CA ASN A 178 -5.52 -1.01 -20.82
C ASN A 178 -4.77 -0.98 -19.47
N ILE A 179 -5.20 -0.08 -18.56
CA ILE A 179 -4.66 0.03 -17.21
C ILE A 179 -5.74 -0.45 -16.22
N ASN A 180 -5.45 -1.55 -15.50
CA ASN A 180 -6.33 -2.02 -14.43
C ASN A 180 -5.96 -1.32 -13.12
N VAL A 181 -6.98 -0.89 -12.37
CA VAL A 181 -6.80 -0.28 -11.05
C VAL A 181 -7.65 -1.03 -10.04
N ASN A 182 -6.99 -1.61 -9.03
CA ASN A 182 -7.65 -2.34 -7.95
C ASN A 182 -7.10 -1.92 -6.59
N ALA A 183 -7.76 -2.31 -5.52
CA ALA A 183 -7.30 -2.10 -4.15
C ALA A 183 -7.28 -3.41 -3.37
N VAL A 184 -6.32 -3.52 -2.45
CA VAL A 184 -6.35 -4.48 -1.36
C VAL A 184 -6.80 -3.77 -0.09
N CYS A 185 -7.65 -4.41 0.71
CA CYS A 185 -8.19 -3.90 1.97
C CYS A 185 -7.75 -4.82 3.11
N PRO A 186 -6.54 -4.63 3.66
CA PRO A 186 -6.09 -5.45 4.78
C PRO A 186 -6.95 -5.25 6.02
N GLY A 187 -7.11 -6.33 6.79
CA GLY A 187 -7.54 -6.29 8.17
C GLY A 187 -6.36 -6.00 9.12
N ILE A 188 -6.26 -6.76 10.20
CA ILE A 188 -5.15 -6.68 11.14
C ILE A 188 -3.93 -7.36 10.52
N VAL A 189 -2.82 -6.62 10.39
CA VAL A 189 -1.55 -7.11 9.81
C VAL A 189 -0.44 -6.96 10.83
N GLN A 190 0.35 -8.01 11.06
CA GLN A 190 1.49 -7.99 11.97
C GLN A 190 2.65 -7.16 11.37
N THR A 191 2.67 -5.87 11.70
CA THR A 191 3.66 -4.88 11.22
C THR A 191 3.98 -3.89 12.34
N ASN A 192 5.02 -3.09 12.17
CA ASN A 192 5.36 -1.99 13.09
C ASN A 192 4.19 -1.03 13.30
N MET A 193 3.34 -0.84 12.28
CA MET A 193 2.13 -0.02 12.38
C MET A 193 1.16 -0.56 13.44
N LEU A 194 0.94 -1.88 13.49
CA LEU A 194 0.12 -2.51 14.53
C LEU A 194 0.74 -2.32 15.91
N SER A 195 2.06 -2.52 16.04
CA SER A 195 2.76 -2.34 17.31
C SER A 195 2.58 -0.92 17.88
N ASN A 196 2.66 0.10 17.01
CA ASN A 196 2.44 1.50 17.39
C ASN A 196 0.98 1.76 17.84
N ILE A 197 -0.01 1.15 17.17
CA ILE A 197 -1.42 1.24 17.57
C ILE A 197 -1.64 0.59 18.93
N LEU A 198 -1.08 -0.61 19.14
CA LEU A 198 -1.22 -1.34 20.40
C LEU A 198 -0.55 -0.61 21.56
N SER A 199 0.62 0.00 21.34
CA SER A 199 1.30 0.81 22.36
C SER A 199 0.42 1.99 22.78
N GLY A 200 -0.12 2.77 21.83
CA GLY A 200 -1.00 3.90 22.17
C GLY A 200 -2.26 3.47 22.95
N ARG A 201 -2.89 2.35 22.55
CA ARG A 201 -4.04 1.81 23.29
C ARG A 201 -3.69 1.27 24.66
N SER A 202 -2.51 0.67 24.81
CA SER A 202 -2.01 0.19 26.11
C SER A 202 -1.83 1.34 27.10
N ASP A 203 -1.24 2.45 26.62
CA ASP A 203 -1.03 3.65 27.43
C ASP A 203 -2.36 4.26 27.96
N GLU A 204 -3.42 4.19 27.16
CA GLU A 204 -4.74 4.74 27.53
C GLU A 204 -5.56 3.79 28.40
N SER A 205 -5.59 2.47 28.06
CA SER A 205 -6.47 1.52 28.73
C SER A 205 -5.87 0.84 29.95
N GLY A 206 -4.54 0.91 30.12
CA GLY A 206 -3.80 0.16 31.13
C GLY A 206 -3.72 -1.35 30.88
N SER A 207 -4.27 -1.84 29.75
CA SER A 207 -4.14 -3.24 29.32
C SER A 207 -2.80 -3.48 28.64
N SER A 208 -2.25 -4.69 28.75
CA SER A 208 -1.01 -4.99 28.03
C SER A 208 -1.24 -5.07 26.50
N SER A 209 -0.20 -4.77 25.72
CA SER A 209 -0.25 -4.89 24.26
C SER A 209 -0.62 -6.31 23.81
N ASP A 210 -0.20 -7.33 24.55
CA ASP A 210 -0.52 -8.74 24.23
C ASP A 210 -2.00 -9.06 24.48
N GLU A 211 -2.60 -8.56 25.57
CA GLU A 211 -4.04 -8.72 25.82
C GLU A 211 -4.86 -8.03 24.74
N LEU A 212 -4.50 -6.80 24.36
CA LEU A 212 -5.16 -6.06 23.27
C LEU A 212 -5.01 -6.80 21.94
N LYS A 213 -3.83 -7.30 21.64
CA LYS A 213 -3.56 -8.09 20.42
C LYS A 213 -4.41 -9.37 20.38
N ASN A 214 -4.47 -10.12 21.47
CA ASN A 214 -5.25 -11.35 21.54
C ASN A 214 -6.75 -11.06 21.36
N ALA A 215 -7.28 -10.02 22.03
CA ALA A 215 -8.66 -9.61 21.87
C ALA A 215 -9.00 -9.19 20.42
N MET A 216 -8.04 -8.63 19.69
CA MET A 216 -8.21 -8.33 18.26
C MET A 216 -8.18 -9.58 17.40
N ILE A 217 -7.34 -10.57 17.72
CA ILE A 217 -7.23 -11.85 16.99
C ILE A 217 -8.47 -12.68 17.16
N ASP A 218 -9.07 -12.70 18.36
CA ASP A 218 -10.29 -13.46 18.68
C ASP A 218 -11.50 -13.02 17.82
N GLU A 219 -11.46 -11.81 17.23
CA GLU A 219 -12.49 -11.33 16.31
C GLU A 219 -12.28 -11.78 14.86
N ILE A 220 -11.14 -12.36 14.54
CA ILE A 220 -10.83 -12.81 13.18
C ILE A 220 -11.37 -14.24 13.00
N PRO A 221 -12.34 -14.48 12.11
CA PRO A 221 -12.92 -15.82 11.94
C PRO A 221 -11.90 -16.92 11.63
N ILE A 222 -10.84 -16.61 10.88
CA ILE A 222 -9.75 -17.54 10.58
C ILE A 222 -8.79 -17.76 11.76
N GLY A 223 -8.93 -17.00 12.87
CA GLY A 223 -8.19 -17.17 14.11
C GLY A 223 -6.74 -16.66 14.11
N ARG A 224 -6.34 -15.86 13.14
CA ARG A 224 -5.01 -15.24 13.11
C ARG A 224 -5.03 -13.87 12.43
N ALA A 225 -4.13 -12.99 12.86
CA ALA A 225 -3.82 -11.78 12.10
C ALA A 225 -3.11 -12.13 10.79
N ASN A 226 -3.21 -11.23 9.80
CA ASN A 226 -2.44 -11.39 8.57
C ASN A 226 -0.95 -11.18 8.83
N ASP A 227 -0.14 -11.90 8.10
CA ASP A 227 1.24 -11.53 7.82
C ASP A 227 1.27 -10.54 6.64
N ALA A 228 2.38 -9.79 6.51
CA ALA A 228 2.57 -8.90 5.36
C ALA A 228 2.51 -9.66 4.03
N ASP A 229 2.87 -10.93 4.07
CA ASP A 229 2.89 -11.83 2.92
C ASP A 229 1.48 -12.22 2.43
N ASP A 230 0.48 -12.35 3.31
CA ASP A 230 -0.90 -12.59 2.92
C ASP A 230 -1.44 -11.46 2.03
N VAL A 231 -1.13 -10.21 2.40
CA VAL A 231 -1.59 -9.02 1.66
C VAL A 231 -0.82 -8.86 0.35
N SER A 232 0.50 -9.01 0.40
CA SER A 232 1.36 -8.86 -0.78
C SER A 232 1.08 -9.94 -1.82
N ALA A 233 0.67 -11.16 -1.41
CA ALA A 233 0.26 -12.22 -2.32
C ALA A 233 -0.91 -11.80 -3.22
N LEU A 234 -1.95 -11.19 -2.64
CA LEU A 234 -3.07 -10.67 -3.42
C LEU A 234 -2.67 -9.48 -4.29
N ALA A 235 -1.84 -8.55 -3.76
CA ALA A 235 -1.35 -7.42 -4.55
C ALA A 235 -0.58 -7.88 -5.80
N VAL A 236 0.30 -8.87 -5.65
CA VAL A 236 1.06 -9.48 -6.76
C VAL A 236 0.14 -10.22 -7.73
N PHE A 237 -0.89 -10.91 -7.25
CA PHE A 237 -1.91 -11.52 -8.12
C PHE A 237 -2.63 -10.48 -8.96
N LEU A 238 -3.08 -9.37 -8.33
CA LEU A 238 -3.80 -8.29 -9.02
C LEU A 238 -2.90 -7.52 -10.02
N ALA A 239 -1.60 -7.52 -9.82
CA ALA A 239 -0.62 -6.96 -10.75
C ALA A 239 -0.26 -7.91 -11.90
N GLY A 240 -0.56 -9.20 -11.78
CA GLY A 240 -0.16 -10.23 -12.73
C GLY A 240 -1.17 -10.48 -13.87
N PRO A 241 -0.80 -11.32 -14.83
CA PRO A 241 -1.64 -11.61 -15.99
C PRO A 241 -2.93 -12.35 -15.66
N GLY A 242 -2.98 -13.06 -14.51
CA GLY A 242 -4.19 -13.77 -14.05
C GLY A 242 -5.37 -12.85 -13.72
N SER A 243 -5.10 -11.57 -13.45
CA SER A 243 -6.11 -10.56 -13.11
C SER A 243 -6.50 -9.65 -14.28
N ARG A 244 -6.15 -10.00 -15.52
CA ARG A 244 -6.35 -9.14 -16.71
C ARG A 244 -7.77 -8.59 -16.89
N ASN A 245 -8.78 -9.29 -16.39
CA ASN A 245 -10.18 -8.89 -16.45
C ASN A 245 -10.74 -8.46 -15.08
N ILE A 246 -9.85 -8.05 -14.15
CA ILE A 246 -10.22 -7.56 -12.83
C ILE A 246 -9.79 -6.10 -12.75
N THR A 247 -10.75 -5.19 -12.64
CA THR A 247 -10.50 -3.75 -12.43
C THR A 247 -11.64 -3.14 -11.64
N GLY A 248 -11.37 -2.05 -10.91
CA GLY A 248 -12.35 -1.37 -10.09
C GLY A 248 -12.82 -2.21 -8.89
N GLN A 249 -11.97 -3.08 -8.37
CA GLN A 249 -12.33 -3.90 -7.22
C GLN A 249 -11.49 -3.51 -6.00
N ALA A 250 -12.08 -3.68 -4.81
CA ALA A 250 -11.39 -3.54 -3.54
C ALA A 250 -11.58 -4.84 -2.75
N PHE A 251 -10.54 -5.63 -2.64
CA PHE A 251 -10.61 -6.96 -2.06
C PHE A 251 -10.14 -6.97 -0.60
N ASN A 252 -10.93 -7.55 0.28
CA ASN A 252 -10.52 -7.76 1.66
C ASN A 252 -9.45 -8.86 1.77
N VAL A 253 -8.47 -8.61 2.66
CA VAL A 253 -7.51 -9.60 3.16
C VAL A 253 -7.55 -9.46 4.68
N ASP A 254 -8.54 -10.04 5.31
CA ASP A 254 -8.90 -9.74 6.70
C ASP A 254 -9.30 -10.98 7.54
N GLY A 255 -9.16 -12.18 6.97
CA GLY A 255 -9.54 -13.42 7.65
C GLY A 255 -11.03 -13.57 7.90
N GLY A 256 -11.88 -12.82 7.17
CA GLY A 256 -13.33 -12.87 7.28
C GLY A 256 -13.93 -11.89 8.30
N MET A 257 -13.18 -10.88 8.74
CA MET A 257 -13.64 -9.88 9.73
C MET A 257 -14.85 -9.10 9.25
N ILE A 258 -14.87 -8.73 7.98
CA ILE A 258 -16.01 -8.04 7.36
C ILE A 258 -16.35 -8.62 6.00
N MET A 259 -17.64 -8.68 5.71
CA MET A 259 -18.12 -9.04 4.37
C MET A 259 -18.12 -7.82 3.46
N SER A 260 -17.79 -8.00 2.19
CA SER A 260 -17.78 -6.94 1.18
C SER A 260 -18.86 -7.16 0.13
#